data_e105d1c50d2d2bf38030ebb835ccec53
#
_entry.id   e105d1c50d2d2bf38030ebb835ccec53
#
_cell.length_a   1.000
_cell.length_b   1.000
_cell.length_c   1.000
_cell.angle_alpha   90.00
_cell.angle_beta   90.00
_cell.angle_gamma   90.00
#
_symmetry.space_group_name_H-M   'P 1'
#
loop_
_entity.id
_entity.type
_entity.pdbx_description
1 polymer ?
#
loop_
_entity_poly.entity_id
_entity_poly.type
_entity_poly.pdbx_seq_one_letter_code
_entity_poly.pdbx_strand_id
1 'polypeptide(L)'
;DEPNPRSLDSTTEISYVDAYESFYDLKSLYVQRFSSPLKGKIKSESERKMKRFFEEKVRAGYNQLSLFANQIEEAMQLNATMELNLIGFASPLNNNSYNQKLSKRRISSVLNYLTDYKNGVLLPYFKNGQLKINELPMGETKASIEVSDNPNDRRQSVYSINAARERRIDIQSISVNF
;
A
#
# COMPACT_ATOMS: atom_id res chain seq x y z
N ASP A 1 2.53 9.24 -2.88
CA ASP A 1 3.95 9.47 -3.05
C ASP A 1 4.22 10.62 -4.01
N GLU A 2 3.69 11.81 -3.71
CA GLU A 2 4.50 12.92 -4.13
C GLU A 2 5.84 12.73 -3.44
N PRO A 3 6.90 12.71 -4.22
CA PRO A 3 8.16 12.20 -3.76
C PRO A 3 8.85 13.23 -2.90
N ASN A 4 8.48 13.25 -1.68
CA ASN A 4 9.42 13.70 -0.69
C ASN A 4 9.25 12.84 0.55
N PRO A 5 9.78 11.65 0.55
CA PRO A 5 10.12 11.04 1.81
C PRO A 5 11.20 11.94 2.41
N ARG A 6 10.78 12.88 3.22
CA ARG A 6 11.69 13.80 3.92
C ARG A 6 12.70 13.07 4.80
N SER A 7 12.55 11.77 4.98
CA SER A 7 13.62 10.86 5.34
C SER A 7 13.30 9.46 4.84
N LEU A 8 14.23 8.86 4.13
CA LEU A 8 14.27 7.43 3.84
C LEU A 8 14.79 6.65 5.04
N ASP A 9 14.84 7.29 6.20
CA ASP A 9 15.30 6.66 7.41
C ASP A 9 14.25 5.64 7.86
N SER A 10 14.68 4.41 8.00
CA SER A 10 13.85 3.29 8.45
C SER A 10 13.36 3.44 9.89
N THR A 11 13.82 4.46 10.59
CA THR A 11 13.47 4.74 12.00
C THR A 11 12.26 5.65 12.14
N THR A 12 11.76 6.25 11.05
CA THR A 12 10.59 7.12 11.10
C THR A 12 9.34 6.26 11.28
N GLU A 13 8.66 6.39 12.39
CA GLU A 13 7.33 5.83 12.57
C GLU A 13 6.40 6.37 11.49
N ILE A 14 5.79 5.45 10.72
CA ILE A 14 4.88 5.80 9.65
C ILE A 14 3.51 5.30 10.04
N SER A 15 2.59 6.23 10.25
CA SER A 15 1.19 5.92 10.44
C SER A 15 0.60 5.47 9.10
N TYR A 16 0.02 4.26 9.08
CA TYR A 16 -0.72 3.77 7.92
C TYR A 16 -1.97 4.63 7.64
N VAL A 17 -2.64 5.10 8.69
CA VAL A 17 -3.82 5.97 8.58
C VAL A 17 -3.46 7.28 7.90
N ASP A 18 -2.41 7.96 8.38
CA ASP A 18 -1.96 9.24 7.80
C ASP A 18 -1.49 9.05 6.34
N ALA A 19 -0.79 7.96 6.05
CA ALA A 19 -0.38 7.63 4.70
C ALA A 19 -1.58 7.40 3.76
N TYR A 20 -2.61 6.70 4.24
CA TYR A 20 -3.84 6.49 3.51
C TYR A 20 -4.58 7.82 3.27
N GLU A 21 -4.80 8.61 4.30
CA GLU A 21 -5.51 9.89 4.21
C GLU A 21 -4.80 10.84 3.26
N SER A 22 -3.49 11.01 3.42
CA SER A 22 -2.67 11.84 2.52
C SER A 22 -2.75 11.40 1.07
N PHE A 23 -2.75 10.09 0.80
CA PHE A 23 -2.89 9.59 -0.57
C PHE A 23 -4.32 9.75 -1.09
N TYR A 24 -5.32 9.50 -0.27
CA TYR A 24 -6.73 9.64 -0.66
C TYR A 24 -7.09 11.09 -0.99
N ASP A 25 -6.53 12.05 -0.27
CA ASP A 25 -6.71 13.49 -0.51
C ASP A 25 -6.17 13.94 -1.87
N LEU A 26 -5.20 13.21 -2.42
CA LEU A 26 -4.69 13.45 -3.78
C LEU A 26 -5.64 13.01 -4.90
N LYS A 27 -6.78 12.39 -4.59
CA LYS A 27 -7.75 11.89 -5.59
C LYS A 27 -8.09 12.92 -6.66
N SER A 28 -8.42 14.14 -6.26
CA SER A 28 -8.78 15.21 -7.21
C SER A 28 -7.61 15.59 -8.11
N LEU A 29 -6.40 15.62 -7.56
CA LEU A 29 -5.17 15.89 -8.31
C LEU A 29 -4.90 14.79 -9.34
N TYR A 30 -5.04 13.52 -8.95
CA TYR A 30 -4.89 12.38 -9.87
C TYR A 30 -5.90 12.43 -11.03
N VAL A 31 -7.17 12.68 -10.71
CA VAL A 31 -8.23 12.85 -11.72
C VAL A 31 -7.85 13.95 -12.70
N GLN A 32 -7.47 15.13 -12.21
CA GLN A 32 -7.10 16.27 -13.03
C GLN A 32 -5.87 15.98 -13.90
N ARG A 33 -4.77 15.55 -13.30
CA ARG A 33 -3.48 15.34 -14.00
C ARG A 33 -3.56 14.26 -15.05
N PHE A 34 -4.28 13.18 -14.79
CA PHE A 34 -4.43 12.09 -15.74
C PHE A 34 -5.36 12.43 -16.91
N SER A 35 -6.44 13.19 -16.65
CA SER A 35 -7.45 13.51 -17.67
C SER A 35 -7.19 14.81 -18.44
N SER A 36 -6.29 15.69 -17.98
CA SER A 36 -6.10 17.03 -18.54
C SER A 36 -5.85 17.07 -20.06
N PRO A 37 -5.08 16.16 -20.69
CA PRO A 37 -4.85 16.20 -22.14
C PRO A 37 -6.00 15.58 -22.93
N LEU A 38 -6.99 14.98 -22.28
CA LEU A 38 -8.10 14.29 -22.91
C LEU A 38 -9.29 15.23 -23.13
N LYS A 39 -10.15 14.90 -24.09
CA LYS A 39 -11.33 15.71 -24.43
C LYS A 39 -12.58 14.84 -24.56
N GLY A 40 -13.75 15.48 -24.44
CA GLY A 40 -15.05 14.86 -24.68
C GLY A 40 -15.30 13.61 -23.84
N LYS A 41 -15.89 12.60 -24.43
CA LYS A 41 -16.27 11.34 -23.79
C LYS A 41 -15.08 10.60 -23.18
N ILE A 42 -13.92 10.61 -23.84
CA ILE A 42 -12.70 9.94 -23.35
C ILE A 42 -12.23 10.56 -22.04
N LYS A 43 -12.29 11.89 -21.92
CA LYS A 43 -11.97 12.58 -20.69
C LYS A 43 -12.89 12.14 -19.55
N SER A 44 -14.20 12.21 -19.77
CA SER A 44 -15.21 11.84 -18.76
C SER A 44 -15.08 10.38 -18.30
N GLU A 45 -14.81 9.47 -19.22
CA GLU A 45 -14.57 8.06 -18.89
C GLU A 45 -13.29 7.86 -18.08
N SER A 46 -12.23 8.58 -18.43
CA SER A 46 -10.94 8.54 -17.69
C SER A 46 -11.10 9.06 -16.27
N GLU A 47 -11.79 10.18 -16.09
CA GLU A 47 -12.10 10.74 -14.77
C GLU A 47 -12.91 9.77 -13.91
N ARG A 48 -13.93 9.13 -14.50
CA ARG A 48 -14.74 8.13 -13.81
C ARG A 48 -13.93 6.90 -13.41
N LYS A 49 -13.05 6.41 -14.27
CA LYS A 49 -12.16 5.27 -13.96
C LYS A 49 -11.22 5.60 -12.81
N MET A 50 -10.62 6.78 -12.80
CA MET A 50 -9.73 7.21 -11.72
C MET A 50 -10.47 7.36 -10.40
N LYS A 51 -11.65 8.00 -10.39
CA LYS A 51 -12.49 8.11 -9.18
C LYS A 51 -12.86 6.73 -8.63
N ARG A 52 -13.26 5.80 -9.51
CA ARG A 52 -13.56 4.41 -9.14
C ARG A 52 -12.36 3.69 -8.54
N PHE A 53 -11.16 3.87 -9.10
CA PHE A 53 -9.94 3.30 -8.54
C PHE A 53 -9.72 3.73 -7.09
N PHE A 54 -9.87 5.01 -6.76
CA PHE A 54 -9.74 5.49 -5.40
C PHE A 54 -10.78 4.90 -4.45
N GLU A 55 -12.03 4.71 -4.90
CA GLU A 55 -13.08 4.12 -4.06
C GLU A 55 -12.90 2.60 -3.89
N GLU A 56 -12.74 1.88 -5.00
CA GLU A 56 -12.78 0.41 -5.00
C GLU A 56 -11.43 -0.25 -4.68
N LYS A 57 -10.31 0.50 -4.76
CA LYS A 57 -8.98 -0.02 -4.45
C LYS A 57 -8.36 0.66 -3.24
N VAL A 58 -8.30 1.99 -3.22
CA VAL A 58 -7.63 2.71 -2.14
C VAL A 58 -8.47 2.67 -0.85
N ARG A 59 -9.70 3.17 -0.89
CA ARG A 59 -10.61 3.16 0.27
C ARG A 59 -11.00 1.74 0.69
N ALA A 60 -11.34 0.90 -0.26
CA ALA A 60 -11.71 -0.49 0.05
C ALA A 60 -10.53 -1.26 0.65
N GLY A 61 -9.30 -1.04 0.17
CA GLY A 61 -8.09 -1.65 0.74
C GLY A 61 -7.87 -1.24 2.20
N TYR A 62 -8.08 0.03 2.53
CA TYR A 62 -8.02 0.51 3.91
C TYR A 62 -9.04 -0.20 4.81
N ASN A 63 -10.29 -0.27 4.36
CA ASN A 63 -11.35 -0.95 5.11
C ASN A 63 -11.07 -2.45 5.26
N GLN A 64 -10.52 -3.10 4.24
CA GLN A 64 -10.13 -4.50 4.29
C GLN A 64 -9.02 -4.77 5.30
N LEU A 65 -8.05 -3.87 5.47
CA LEU A 65 -7.01 -4.02 6.49
C LEU A 65 -7.60 -4.02 7.90
N SER A 66 -8.56 -3.13 8.18
CA SER A 66 -9.24 -3.10 9.46
C SER A 66 -10.01 -4.39 9.75
N LEU A 67 -10.75 -4.89 8.76
CA LEU A 67 -11.47 -6.18 8.88
C LEU A 67 -10.49 -7.35 9.09
N PHE A 68 -9.38 -7.35 8.36
CA PHE A 68 -8.36 -8.38 8.47
C PHE A 68 -7.69 -8.38 9.85
N ALA A 69 -7.38 -7.21 10.41
CA ALA A 69 -6.85 -7.11 11.77
C ALA A 69 -7.82 -7.69 12.81
N ASN A 70 -9.13 -7.46 12.64
CA ASN A 70 -10.14 -8.09 13.49
C ASN A 70 -10.16 -9.61 13.35
N GLN A 71 -10.07 -10.14 12.14
CA GLN A 71 -9.99 -11.58 11.88
C GLN A 71 -8.74 -12.22 12.50
N ILE A 72 -7.60 -11.54 12.47
CA ILE A 72 -6.39 -11.98 13.16
C ILE A 72 -6.67 -12.07 14.67
N GLU A 73 -7.24 -11.04 15.26
CA GLU A 73 -7.57 -11.03 16.70
C GLU A 73 -8.48 -12.21 17.08
N GLU A 74 -9.55 -12.43 16.32
CA GLU A 74 -10.48 -13.55 16.54
C GLU A 74 -9.76 -14.90 16.44
N ALA A 75 -8.91 -15.11 15.45
CA ALA A 75 -8.13 -16.34 15.29
C ALA A 75 -7.17 -16.55 16.48
N MET A 76 -6.49 -15.48 16.90
CA MET A 76 -5.59 -15.56 18.06
C MET A 76 -6.31 -15.91 19.37
N GLN A 77 -7.52 -15.39 19.57
CA GLN A 77 -8.36 -15.72 20.74
C GLN A 77 -8.79 -17.19 20.75
N LEU A 78 -8.86 -17.82 19.57
CA LEU A 78 -9.11 -19.26 19.42
C LEU A 78 -7.82 -20.11 19.50
N ASN A 79 -6.72 -19.54 19.99
CA ASN A 79 -5.39 -20.16 20.08
C ASN A 79 -4.79 -20.59 18.73
N ALA A 80 -5.22 -20.00 17.63
CA ALA A 80 -4.62 -20.26 16.34
C ALA A 80 -3.15 -19.77 16.29
N THR A 81 -2.36 -20.41 15.46
CA THR A 81 -1.06 -19.88 14.99
C THR A 81 -1.18 -19.42 13.57
N MET A 82 -0.60 -18.27 13.24
CA MET A 82 -0.71 -17.67 11.92
C MET A 82 0.64 -17.15 11.44
N GLU A 83 0.93 -17.39 10.18
CA GLU A 83 2.10 -16.84 9.51
C GLU A 83 1.66 -16.06 8.26
N LEU A 84 2.12 -14.82 8.15
CA LEU A 84 1.75 -13.88 7.10
C LEU A 84 2.97 -13.35 6.37
N ASN A 85 2.85 -13.15 5.06
CA ASN A 85 3.77 -12.34 4.27
C ASN A 85 3.18 -10.94 4.06
N LEU A 86 3.95 -9.90 4.37
CA LEU A 86 3.71 -8.54 3.92
C LEU A 86 4.62 -8.24 2.74
N ILE A 87 4.04 -8.09 1.55
CA ILE A 87 4.78 -7.92 0.29
C ILE A 87 4.60 -6.47 -0.16
N GLY A 88 5.68 -5.69 -0.11
CA GLY A 88 5.67 -4.29 -0.50
C GLY A 88 6.16 -4.09 -1.93
N PHE A 89 5.46 -3.25 -2.69
CA PHE A 89 5.79 -2.91 -4.07
C PHE A 89 6.02 -1.40 -4.24
N ALA A 90 6.77 -1.04 -5.27
CA ALA A 90 6.97 0.34 -5.71
C ALA A 90 6.83 0.45 -7.23
N SER A 91 6.43 1.62 -7.72
CA SER A 91 6.44 1.88 -9.17
C SER A 91 7.89 2.08 -9.67
N PRO A 92 8.20 1.79 -10.94
CA PRO A 92 9.57 1.79 -11.48
C PRO A 92 10.12 3.20 -11.74
N LEU A 93 9.54 4.25 -11.17
CA LEU A 93 9.90 5.64 -11.45
C LEU A 93 11.29 6.04 -10.95
N ASN A 94 11.80 5.38 -9.91
CA ASN A 94 13.07 5.70 -9.26
C ASN A 94 14.06 4.53 -9.41
N ASN A 95 15.30 4.71 -8.92
CA ASN A 95 16.27 3.63 -8.92
C ASN A 95 15.87 2.49 -7.96
N ASN A 96 16.39 1.31 -8.24
CA ASN A 96 16.05 0.09 -7.51
C ASN A 96 16.30 0.21 -5.99
N SER A 97 17.42 0.82 -5.56
CA SER A 97 17.72 0.99 -4.13
C SER A 97 16.68 1.86 -3.42
N TYR A 98 16.24 2.93 -4.06
CA TYR A 98 15.17 3.79 -3.55
C TYR A 98 13.85 3.02 -3.46
N ASN A 99 13.47 2.30 -4.52
CA ASN A 99 12.23 1.54 -4.59
C ASN A 99 12.19 0.40 -3.57
N GLN A 100 13.33 -0.22 -3.28
CA GLN A 100 13.46 -1.19 -2.19
C GLN A 100 13.19 -0.56 -0.82
N LYS A 101 13.80 0.59 -0.53
CA LYS A 101 13.56 1.34 0.73
C LYS A 101 12.10 1.77 0.85
N LEU A 102 11.51 2.25 -0.25
CA LEU A 102 10.11 2.69 -0.29
C LEU A 102 9.14 1.54 -0.03
N SER A 103 9.39 0.36 -0.64
CA SER A 103 8.56 -0.82 -0.40
C SER A 103 8.68 -1.32 1.06
N LYS A 104 9.88 -1.30 1.64
CA LYS A 104 10.10 -1.62 3.05
C LYS A 104 9.36 -0.64 3.97
N ARG A 105 9.42 0.64 3.66
CA ARG A 105 8.72 1.68 4.43
C ARG A 105 7.20 1.48 4.41
N ARG A 106 6.63 1.08 3.28
CA ARG A 106 5.20 0.73 3.18
C ARG A 106 4.85 -0.48 4.06
N ILE A 107 5.67 -1.53 4.04
CA ILE A 107 5.49 -2.69 4.92
C ILE A 107 5.50 -2.25 6.39
N SER A 108 6.46 -1.41 6.79
CA SER A 108 6.54 -0.91 8.16
C SER A 108 5.27 -0.17 8.59
N SER A 109 4.61 0.59 7.70
CA SER A 109 3.36 1.27 8.05
C SER A 109 2.22 0.29 8.37
N VAL A 110 2.11 -0.81 7.63
CA VAL A 110 1.10 -1.86 7.91
C VAL A 110 1.46 -2.63 9.18
N LEU A 111 2.75 -2.92 9.39
CA LEU A 111 3.19 -3.58 10.61
C LEU A 111 2.91 -2.71 11.85
N ASN A 112 3.18 -1.40 11.79
CA ASN A 112 2.83 -0.46 12.85
C ASN A 112 1.32 -0.46 13.10
N TYR A 113 0.50 -0.42 12.05
CA TYR A 113 -0.95 -0.50 12.19
C TYR A 113 -1.40 -1.77 12.93
N LEU A 114 -0.83 -2.93 12.61
CA LEU A 114 -1.16 -4.19 13.27
C LEU A 114 -0.66 -4.23 14.72
N THR A 115 0.54 -3.69 15.00
CA THR A 115 1.07 -3.65 16.36
C THR A 115 0.30 -2.68 17.27
N ASP A 116 -0.19 -1.58 16.72
CA ASP A 116 -0.96 -0.57 17.46
C ASP A 116 -2.48 -0.87 17.48
N TYR A 117 -2.92 -1.86 16.72
CA TYR A 117 -4.33 -2.21 16.61
C TYR A 117 -4.98 -2.42 17.98
N LYS A 118 -6.09 -1.69 18.24
CA LYS A 118 -6.81 -1.67 19.52
C LYS A 118 -5.87 -1.56 20.74
N ASN A 119 -4.97 -0.59 20.71
CA ASN A 119 -3.97 -0.37 21.77
C ASN A 119 -3.02 -1.55 22.00
N GLY A 120 -2.64 -2.25 20.93
CA GLY A 120 -1.63 -3.31 21.01
C GLY A 120 -2.17 -4.69 21.40
N VAL A 121 -3.46 -4.96 21.17
CA VAL A 121 -4.08 -6.26 21.48
C VAL A 121 -3.38 -7.44 20.81
N LEU A 122 -2.71 -7.22 19.65
CA LEU A 122 -1.98 -8.26 18.93
C LEU A 122 -0.53 -8.44 19.42
N LEU A 123 0.03 -7.52 20.21
CA LEU A 123 1.42 -7.56 20.65
C LEU A 123 1.81 -8.85 21.40
N PRO A 124 0.98 -9.40 22.32
CA PRO A 124 1.32 -10.66 22.99
C PRO A 124 1.53 -11.82 22.01
N TYR A 125 0.76 -11.87 20.94
CA TYR A 125 0.82 -12.93 19.93
C TYR A 125 2.03 -12.82 19.01
N PHE A 126 2.50 -11.60 18.76
CA PHE A 126 3.81 -11.39 18.13
C PHE A 126 4.95 -11.86 19.03
N LYS A 127 4.89 -11.52 20.32
CA LYS A 127 5.95 -11.85 21.27
C LYS A 127 6.08 -13.35 21.56
N ASN A 128 4.96 -14.08 21.61
CA ASN A 128 4.97 -15.51 21.88
C ASN A 128 5.10 -16.37 20.60
N GLY A 129 5.14 -15.74 19.42
CA GLY A 129 5.31 -16.40 18.14
C GLY A 129 4.07 -17.08 17.57
N GLN A 130 2.88 -16.86 18.13
CA GLN A 130 1.63 -17.31 17.53
C GLN A 130 1.30 -16.54 16.24
N LEU A 131 1.64 -15.25 16.18
CA LEU A 131 1.52 -14.43 14.98
C LEU A 131 2.92 -14.08 14.47
N LYS A 132 3.26 -14.57 13.28
CA LYS A 132 4.54 -14.31 12.61
C LYS A 132 4.31 -13.52 11.34
N ILE A 133 5.17 -12.55 11.10
CA ILE A 133 5.14 -11.75 9.87
C ILE A 133 6.51 -11.81 9.19
N ASN A 134 6.49 -12.12 7.90
CA ASN A 134 7.63 -12.03 7.01
C ASN A 134 7.51 -10.77 6.16
N GLU A 135 8.54 -9.97 6.15
CA GLU A 135 8.62 -8.73 5.36
C GLU A 135 9.31 -9.01 4.04
N LEU A 136 8.63 -8.79 2.92
CA LEU A 136 9.12 -9.03 1.56
C LEU A 136 9.09 -7.72 0.75
N PRO A 137 10.11 -6.84 0.90
CA PRO A 137 10.20 -5.62 0.10
C PRO A 137 10.67 -5.95 -1.31
N MET A 138 9.75 -5.94 -2.27
CA MET A 138 10.01 -6.29 -3.67
C MET A 138 10.51 -5.11 -4.51
N GLY A 139 10.35 -3.87 -4.03
CA GLY A 139 10.66 -2.70 -4.85
C GLY A 139 9.87 -2.71 -6.15
N GLU A 140 10.56 -2.54 -7.27
CA GLU A 140 9.97 -2.54 -8.63
C GLU A 140 10.09 -3.90 -9.35
N THR A 141 10.70 -4.90 -8.74
CA THR A 141 11.09 -6.16 -9.42
C THR A 141 9.93 -6.93 -10.05
N LYS A 142 8.70 -6.64 -9.65
CA LYS A 142 7.46 -7.21 -10.20
C LYS A 142 6.50 -6.15 -10.75
N ALA A 143 7.01 -4.94 -11.03
CA ALA A 143 6.20 -3.93 -11.67
C ALA A 143 5.76 -4.39 -13.08
N SER A 144 4.52 -4.06 -13.44
CA SER A 144 4.02 -4.36 -14.79
C SER A 144 4.80 -3.60 -15.84
N ILE A 145 5.09 -4.25 -16.96
CA ILE A 145 5.73 -3.63 -18.12
C ILE A 145 4.91 -2.44 -18.71
N GLU A 146 3.63 -2.37 -18.37
CA GLU A 146 2.74 -1.27 -18.78
C GLU A 146 2.93 0.00 -17.95
N VAL A 147 3.73 -0.04 -16.87
CA VAL A 147 4.00 1.11 -16.02
C VAL A 147 5.22 1.85 -16.54
N SER A 148 5.02 3.12 -16.89
CA SER A 148 6.10 3.97 -17.38
C SER A 148 7.09 4.31 -16.25
N ASP A 149 8.38 4.17 -16.54
CA ASP A 149 9.51 4.59 -15.69
C ASP A 149 10.03 5.99 -16.06
N ASN A 150 9.41 6.65 -17.06
CA ASN A 150 9.84 7.95 -17.55
C ASN A 150 9.47 9.10 -16.60
N PRO A 151 10.44 9.74 -15.92
CA PRO A 151 10.16 10.85 -15.00
C PRO A 151 9.62 12.11 -15.69
N ASN A 152 9.84 12.25 -17.02
CA ASN A 152 9.35 13.39 -17.79
C ASN A 152 7.89 13.20 -18.23
N ASP A 153 7.37 11.96 -18.24
CA ASP A 153 5.96 11.67 -18.47
C ASP A 153 5.24 11.34 -17.15
N ARG A 154 5.14 12.32 -16.29
CA ARG A 154 4.48 12.15 -14.97
C ARG A 154 3.03 11.72 -15.07
N ARG A 155 2.36 11.99 -16.20
CA ARG A 155 0.99 11.54 -16.41
C ARG A 155 0.91 10.01 -16.39
N GLN A 156 1.85 9.32 -17.01
CA GLN A 156 1.89 7.85 -17.08
C GLN A 156 2.63 7.23 -15.90
N SER A 157 3.76 7.83 -15.50
CA SER A 157 4.63 7.26 -14.46
C SER A 157 4.16 7.54 -13.02
N VAL A 158 3.35 8.59 -12.81
CA VAL A 158 2.85 8.95 -11.48
C VAL A 158 1.33 8.84 -11.41
N TYR A 159 0.62 9.54 -12.29
CA TYR A 159 -0.83 9.75 -12.18
C TYR A 159 -1.69 8.72 -12.90
N SER A 160 -1.11 7.74 -13.59
CA SER A 160 -1.90 6.66 -14.19
C SER A 160 -2.39 5.66 -13.14
N ILE A 161 -3.51 4.98 -13.44
CA ILE A 161 -4.03 3.91 -12.59
C ILE A 161 -3.02 2.78 -12.46
N ASN A 162 -2.30 2.44 -13.55
CA ASN A 162 -1.30 1.39 -13.53
C ASN A 162 -0.14 1.72 -12.58
N ALA A 163 0.40 2.95 -12.66
CA ALA A 163 1.44 3.40 -11.74
C ALA A 163 0.94 3.45 -10.27
N ALA A 164 -0.29 3.90 -10.04
CA ALA A 164 -0.87 3.94 -8.70
C ALA A 164 -1.07 2.53 -8.12
N ARG A 165 -1.43 1.54 -8.93
CA ARG A 165 -1.56 0.13 -8.50
C ARG A 165 -0.26 -0.50 -8.05
N GLU A 166 0.88 -0.08 -8.59
CA GLU A 166 2.20 -0.59 -8.17
C GLU A 166 2.62 -0.08 -6.79
N ARG A 167 1.91 0.89 -6.22
CA ARG A 167 2.16 1.44 -4.89
C ARG A 167 1.27 0.75 -3.86
N ARG A 168 1.50 -0.53 -3.65
CA ARG A 168 0.65 -1.36 -2.80
C ARG A 168 1.43 -2.25 -1.85
N ILE A 169 0.70 -2.81 -0.92
CA ILE A 169 1.12 -3.91 -0.07
C ILE A 169 0.12 -5.04 -0.25
N ASP A 170 0.62 -6.22 -0.53
CA ASP A 170 -0.16 -7.43 -0.55
C ASP A 170 0.08 -8.19 0.76
N ILE A 171 -0.99 -8.69 1.36
CA ILE A 171 -0.93 -9.52 2.56
C ILE A 171 -1.34 -10.94 2.15
N GLN A 172 -0.45 -11.89 2.41
CA GLN A 172 -0.70 -13.30 2.13
C GLN A 172 -0.63 -14.12 3.42
N SER A 173 -1.65 -14.89 3.70
CA SER A 173 -1.59 -15.94 4.71
C SER A 173 -0.81 -17.13 4.16
N ILE A 174 0.24 -17.56 4.87
CA ILE A 174 1.02 -18.76 4.54
C ILE A 174 0.37 -19.96 5.20
N SER A 175 0.07 -19.83 6.50
CA SER A 175 -0.53 -20.87 7.29
C SER A 175 -1.45 -20.31 8.37
N VAL A 176 -2.53 -21.02 8.66
CA VAL A 176 -3.39 -20.80 9.81
C VAL A 176 -3.69 -22.17 10.40
N ASN A 177 -3.29 -22.41 11.64
CA ASN A 177 -3.49 -23.67 12.34
C ASN A 177 -4.23 -23.39 13.65
N PHE A 178 -5.26 -24.17 13.92
CA PHE A 178 -6.10 -24.12 15.11
C PHE A 178 -5.78 -25.26 16.05
#